data_7fea113c9f346ca28e9a0625c78b199b
#
_entry.id   7fea113c9f346ca28e9a0625c78b199b
#
_cell.length_a   1.000
_cell.length_b   1.000
_cell.length_c   1.000
_cell.angle_alpha   90.00
_cell.angle_beta   90.00
_cell.angle_gamma   90.00
#
_symmetry.space_group_name_H-M   'P 1'
#
loop_
_entity.id
_entity.type
_entity.pdbx_description
1 polymer ?
#
loop_
_entity_poly.entity_id
_entity_poly.type
_entity_poly.pdbx_seq_one_letter_code
_entity_poly.pdbx_strand_id
1 'polypeptide(L)'
;MALIHCHFFSHILGIWSSMNVILPQPEPEKITRLPLPAEGPFRTLYLLHGLSDDHTGWQRRTSIERYVEGKRLAVVMPAVGRSFYHDLQHGGRYWTFISQELPAIARALFPLSVRREDTFAAGLSMGGYGAFRLALNCPDQYAAAASLSGALDLVGIAHEIQTENTEMRAEFAGGFGDPAALAGSPADLFAQAARVAKSELRPRLWAWCGTEDGLLEQNRRFHDHAVRLGLDLTYSEGPGGHTWDCWDVQIQQVVAWIGTF
;
A
#
# COMPACT_ATOMS: atom_id res chain seq x y z
N MET A 1 -4.78 -22.01 -0.19
CA MET A 1 -5.19 -20.59 -0.20
C MET A 1 -6.56 -20.46 -0.83
N ALA A 2 -7.41 -19.54 -0.38
CA ALA A 2 -8.67 -19.20 -1.03
C ALA A 2 -8.56 -17.81 -1.65
N LEU A 3 -8.87 -17.67 -2.94
CA LEU A 3 -8.98 -16.39 -3.62
C LEU A 3 -10.45 -15.98 -3.68
N ILE A 4 -10.76 -14.79 -3.20
CA ILE A 4 -12.12 -14.27 -3.09
C ILE A 4 -12.19 -12.94 -3.85
N HIS A 5 -13.10 -12.87 -4.84
CA HIS A 5 -13.46 -11.62 -5.48
C HIS A 5 -14.64 -11.01 -4.72
N CYS A 6 -14.43 -9.88 -4.09
CA CYS A 6 -15.43 -9.25 -3.24
C CYS A 6 -15.88 -7.92 -3.86
N HIS A 7 -17.18 -7.80 -4.13
CA HIS A 7 -17.84 -6.56 -4.53
C HIS A 7 -18.69 -6.07 -3.35
N PHE A 8 -18.56 -4.81 -3.00
CA PHE A 8 -19.27 -4.21 -1.87
C PHE A 8 -19.61 -2.75 -2.16
N PHE A 9 -20.62 -2.24 -1.48
CA PHE A 9 -20.94 -0.82 -1.57
C PHE A 9 -20.09 -0.02 -0.59
N SER A 10 -19.33 0.94 -1.09
CA SER A 10 -18.61 1.91 -0.25
C SER A 10 -19.50 3.11 0.03
N HIS A 11 -19.78 3.38 1.30
CA HIS A 11 -20.52 4.55 1.72
C HIS A 11 -19.69 5.84 1.59
N ILE A 12 -18.38 5.74 1.77
CA ILE A 12 -17.45 6.86 1.64
C ILE A 12 -17.31 7.30 0.19
N LEU A 13 -17.24 6.34 -0.75
CA LEU A 13 -17.12 6.64 -2.18
C LEU A 13 -18.50 6.85 -2.83
N GLY A 14 -19.59 6.37 -2.23
CA GLY A 14 -20.95 6.41 -2.78
C GLY A 14 -21.16 5.52 -4.01
N ILE A 15 -20.32 4.49 -4.19
CA ILE A 15 -20.35 3.56 -5.33
C ILE A 15 -20.07 2.13 -4.92
N TRP A 16 -20.41 1.18 -5.81
CA TRP A 16 -19.89 -0.18 -5.70
C TRP A 16 -18.38 -0.20 -5.97
N SER A 17 -17.63 -0.83 -5.08
CA SER A 17 -16.19 -1.01 -5.17
C SER A 17 -15.83 -2.48 -5.09
N SER A 18 -14.56 -2.79 -5.34
CA SER A 18 -14.07 -4.16 -5.41
C SER A 18 -12.76 -4.33 -4.64
N MET A 19 -12.57 -5.52 -4.10
CA MET A 19 -11.27 -5.99 -3.62
C MET A 19 -11.10 -7.47 -3.93
N ASN A 20 -9.87 -7.90 -4.22
CA ASN A 20 -9.50 -9.30 -4.19
C ASN A 20 -8.88 -9.62 -2.83
N VAL A 21 -9.26 -10.76 -2.26
CA VAL A 21 -8.74 -11.20 -0.96
C VAL A 21 -8.20 -12.62 -1.06
N ILE A 22 -6.96 -12.81 -0.63
CA ILE A 22 -6.34 -14.12 -0.50
C ILE A 22 -6.38 -14.48 0.98
N LEU A 23 -6.99 -15.61 1.31
CA LEU A 23 -7.07 -16.11 2.69
C LEU A 23 -6.33 -17.45 2.83
N PRO A 24 -5.58 -17.64 3.93
CA PRO A 24 -5.08 -18.96 4.29
C PRO A 24 -6.22 -19.95 4.47
N GLN A 25 -6.07 -21.16 3.93
CA GLN A 25 -6.98 -22.27 4.18
C GLN A 25 -6.42 -23.19 5.26
N PRO A 26 -7.27 -23.88 6.03
CA PRO A 26 -6.83 -24.92 6.94
C PRO A 26 -6.04 -26.01 6.23
N GLU A 27 -5.05 -26.58 6.88
CA GLU A 27 -4.30 -27.72 6.37
C GLU A 27 -5.23 -28.94 6.14
N PRO A 28 -5.01 -29.77 5.09
CA PRO A 28 -5.87 -30.91 4.77
C PRO A 28 -6.11 -31.87 5.95
N GLU A 29 -5.12 -32.05 6.79
CA GLU A 29 -5.21 -32.91 7.99
C GLU A 29 -6.22 -32.40 9.04
N LYS A 30 -6.47 -31.10 9.05
CA LYS A 30 -7.44 -30.45 9.93
C LYS A 30 -8.87 -30.49 9.36
N ILE A 31 -9.02 -30.68 8.04
CA ILE A 31 -10.33 -30.69 7.36
C ILE A 31 -11.14 -31.95 7.70
N THR A 32 -10.51 -33.04 8.15
CA THR A 32 -11.20 -34.30 8.52
C THR A 32 -12.00 -34.20 9.82
N ARG A 33 -11.90 -33.10 10.55
CA ARG A 33 -12.65 -32.84 11.79
C ARG A 33 -13.64 -31.68 11.63
N LEU A 34 -14.93 -31.95 11.75
CA LEU A 34 -15.94 -30.90 11.75
C LEU A 34 -16.44 -30.68 13.19
N PRO A 35 -16.67 -29.45 13.67
CA PRO A 35 -16.42 -28.20 12.94
C PRO A 35 -14.91 -27.95 12.71
N LEU A 36 -14.57 -27.26 11.60
CA LEU A 36 -13.19 -26.83 11.38
C LEU A 36 -12.72 -25.97 12.56
N PRO A 37 -11.50 -26.21 13.08
CA PRO A 37 -10.97 -25.37 14.15
C PRO A 37 -10.92 -23.92 13.68
N ALA A 38 -11.43 -23.00 14.48
CA ALA A 38 -11.28 -21.57 14.24
C ALA A 38 -9.79 -21.23 14.36
N GLU A 39 -9.14 -20.97 13.24
CA GLU A 39 -7.71 -20.60 13.21
C GLU A 39 -7.55 -19.12 13.51
N GLY A 40 -8.08 -18.55 14.54
CA GLY A 40 -7.87 -17.16 14.98
C GLY A 40 -7.75 -16.11 13.84
N PRO A 41 -7.71 -14.84 14.14
CA PRO A 41 -7.62 -13.82 13.10
C PRO A 41 -6.27 -13.89 12.37
N PHE A 42 -6.29 -13.69 11.03
CA PHE A 42 -5.10 -13.67 10.20
C PHE A 42 -4.41 -12.31 10.25
N ARG A 43 -3.09 -12.33 10.19
CA ARG A 43 -2.28 -11.16 9.86
C ARG A 43 -2.67 -10.68 8.47
N THR A 44 -2.61 -9.37 8.22
CA THR A 44 -3.16 -8.79 6.99
C THR A 44 -2.15 -7.90 6.28
N LEU A 45 -1.93 -8.16 5.00
CA LEU A 45 -1.22 -7.29 4.07
C LEU A 45 -2.23 -6.59 3.16
N TYR A 46 -2.35 -5.27 3.28
CA TYR A 46 -3.01 -4.43 2.27
C TYR A 46 -2.03 -4.19 1.13
N LEU A 47 -2.30 -4.79 -0.05
CA LEU A 47 -1.40 -4.77 -1.20
C LEU A 47 -1.97 -3.87 -2.30
N LEU A 48 -1.31 -2.73 -2.50
CA LEU A 48 -1.81 -1.57 -3.21
C LEU A 48 -1.30 -1.49 -4.65
N HIS A 49 -2.19 -1.23 -5.60
CA HIS A 49 -1.89 -1.17 -7.04
C HIS A 49 -1.32 0.19 -7.48
N GLY A 50 -0.70 0.23 -8.67
CA GLY A 50 -0.18 1.42 -9.33
C GLY A 50 -1.26 2.25 -10.05
N LEU A 51 -0.85 3.38 -10.64
CA LEU A 51 -1.74 4.37 -11.24
C LEU A 51 -2.61 3.83 -12.38
N SER A 52 -2.08 2.91 -13.19
CA SER A 52 -2.75 2.33 -14.36
C SER A 52 -3.35 0.94 -14.10
N ASP A 53 -3.32 0.49 -12.84
CA ASP A 53 -3.79 -0.84 -12.44
C ASP A 53 -5.14 -0.77 -11.69
N ASP A 54 -5.56 -1.94 -11.23
CA ASP A 54 -6.72 -2.13 -10.37
C ASP A 54 -6.45 -3.22 -9.30
N HIS A 55 -7.49 -3.61 -8.58
CA HIS A 55 -7.45 -4.67 -7.56
C HIS A 55 -7.02 -6.05 -8.08
N THR A 56 -6.97 -6.25 -9.41
CA THR A 56 -6.55 -7.52 -10.04
C THR A 56 -5.08 -7.54 -10.44
N GLY A 57 -4.42 -6.37 -10.48
CA GLY A 57 -3.07 -6.22 -11.03
C GLY A 57 -2.06 -7.16 -10.37
N TRP A 58 -1.97 -7.15 -9.06
CA TRP A 58 -1.04 -8.01 -8.31
C TRP A 58 -1.26 -9.50 -8.54
N GLN A 59 -2.52 -9.94 -8.57
CA GLN A 59 -2.87 -11.34 -8.83
C GLN A 59 -2.52 -11.78 -10.25
N ARG A 60 -2.74 -10.90 -11.25
CA ARG A 60 -2.54 -11.23 -12.67
C ARG A 60 -1.08 -11.16 -13.11
N ARG A 61 -0.27 -10.38 -12.41
CA ARG A 61 1.11 -10.07 -12.80
C ARG A 61 2.16 -10.75 -11.94
N THR A 62 1.75 -11.36 -10.82
CA THR A 62 2.65 -12.04 -9.88
C THR A 62 2.07 -13.39 -9.45
N SER A 63 2.87 -14.17 -8.76
CA SER A 63 2.40 -15.39 -8.08
C SER A 63 2.13 -15.14 -6.60
N ILE A 64 1.49 -14.02 -6.25
CA ILE A 64 1.30 -13.60 -4.86
C ILE A 64 0.62 -14.66 -3.98
N GLU A 65 -0.33 -15.44 -4.50
CA GLU A 65 -0.96 -16.55 -3.77
C GLU A 65 0.09 -17.56 -3.28
N ARG A 66 1.00 -17.96 -4.18
CA ARG A 66 2.09 -18.91 -3.87
C ARG A 66 3.09 -18.30 -2.89
N TYR A 67 3.38 -16.99 -2.98
CA TYR A 67 4.37 -16.36 -2.10
C TYR A 67 3.88 -16.26 -0.66
N VAL A 68 2.57 -16.19 -0.43
CA VAL A 68 1.98 -16.12 0.93
C VAL A 68 1.51 -17.49 1.45
N GLU A 69 1.65 -18.55 0.65
CA GLU A 69 1.27 -19.89 1.06
C GLU A 69 2.04 -20.33 2.33
N GLY A 70 1.33 -20.93 3.27
CA GLY A 70 1.89 -21.38 4.55
C GLY A 70 2.25 -20.27 5.56
N LYS A 71 2.05 -18.98 5.22
CA LYS A 71 2.49 -17.86 6.08
C LYS A 71 1.44 -17.31 7.04
N ARG A 72 0.22 -17.85 7.05
CA ARG A 72 -0.93 -17.34 7.84
C ARG A 72 -1.16 -15.82 7.62
N LEU A 73 -0.92 -15.36 6.42
CA LEU A 73 -1.04 -13.96 5.99
C LEU A 73 -2.19 -13.85 4.99
N ALA A 74 -3.20 -13.07 5.32
CA ALA A 74 -4.24 -12.64 4.38
C ALA A 74 -3.71 -11.47 3.55
N VAL A 75 -4.10 -11.41 2.27
CA VAL A 75 -3.75 -10.29 1.38
C VAL A 75 -5.04 -9.65 0.89
N VAL A 76 -5.18 -8.33 1.10
CA VAL A 76 -6.31 -7.53 0.64
C VAL A 76 -5.83 -6.58 -0.44
N MET A 77 -6.36 -6.71 -1.65
CA MET A 77 -6.01 -5.92 -2.83
C MET A 77 -7.21 -5.06 -3.25
N PRO A 78 -7.31 -3.80 -2.82
CA PRO A 78 -8.45 -2.92 -3.13
C PRO A 78 -8.32 -2.22 -4.48
N ALA A 79 -9.46 -1.79 -5.05
CA ALA A 79 -9.52 -0.86 -6.17
C ALA A 79 -9.64 0.59 -5.66
N VAL A 80 -8.76 1.48 -6.13
CA VAL A 80 -8.79 2.91 -5.80
C VAL A 80 -8.68 3.82 -7.03
N GLY A 81 -8.70 3.26 -8.24
CA GLY A 81 -8.52 4.01 -9.49
C GLY A 81 -7.22 4.82 -9.49
N ARG A 82 -7.24 5.97 -10.14
CA ARG A 82 -6.07 6.87 -10.31
C ARG A 82 -5.97 7.94 -9.21
N SER A 83 -6.45 7.65 -8.01
CA SER A 83 -6.66 8.62 -6.93
C SER A 83 -5.42 9.03 -6.15
N PHE A 84 -4.25 8.40 -6.37
CA PHE A 84 -3.09 8.51 -5.47
C PHE A 84 -3.47 8.33 -3.99
N TYR A 85 -4.49 7.49 -3.73
CA TYR A 85 -4.96 7.25 -2.36
C TYR A 85 -5.30 8.56 -1.63
N HIS A 86 -5.87 9.55 -2.36
CA HIS A 86 -6.18 10.89 -1.85
C HIS A 86 -7.70 11.15 -1.86
N ASP A 87 -8.18 11.98 -0.93
CA ASP A 87 -9.55 12.50 -1.02
C ASP A 87 -9.56 13.59 -2.09
N LEU A 88 -10.12 13.25 -3.26
CA LEU A 88 -10.08 14.13 -4.42
C LEU A 88 -11.01 15.33 -4.24
N GLN A 89 -10.58 16.52 -4.67
CA GLN A 89 -11.38 17.73 -4.60
C GLN A 89 -12.68 17.62 -5.39
N HIS A 90 -12.61 17.00 -6.58
CA HIS A 90 -13.75 16.71 -7.44
C HIS A 90 -13.78 15.20 -7.75
N GLY A 91 -14.08 14.37 -6.73
CA GLY A 91 -14.08 12.92 -6.92
C GLY A 91 -14.33 12.14 -5.64
N GLY A 92 -13.90 10.88 -5.63
CA GLY A 92 -14.05 10.00 -4.48
C GLY A 92 -13.11 10.34 -3.33
N ARG A 93 -13.56 10.10 -2.11
CA ARG A 93 -12.76 10.27 -0.88
C ARG A 93 -11.90 9.04 -0.62
N TYR A 94 -10.91 8.79 -1.49
CA TYR A 94 -10.14 7.55 -1.47
C TYR A 94 -9.17 7.43 -0.31
N TRP A 95 -8.68 8.54 0.25
CA TRP A 95 -7.91 8.48 1.50
C TRP A 95 -8.77 8.01 2.67
N THR A 96 -9.94 8.62 2.84
CA THR A 96 -10.89 8.22 3.88
C THR A 96 -11.35 6.77 3.68
N PHE A 97 -11.58 6.36 2.44
CA PHE A 97 -11.92 4.98 2.09
C PHE A 97 -10.82 3.99 2.51
N ILE A 98 -9.58 4.20 2.05
CA ILE A 98 -8.48 3.23 2.25
C ILE A 98 -7.98 3.17 3.70
N SER A 99 -8.03 4.30 4.43
CA SER A 99 -7.51 4.38 5.79
C SER A 99 -8.53 4.01 6.87
N GLN A 100 -9.83 4.11 6.58
CA GLN A 100 -10.90 3.93 7.57
C GLN A 100 -11.92 2.87 7.14
N GLU A 101 -12.61 3.07 6.00
CA GLU A 101 -13.73 2.22 5.61
C GLU A 101 -13.29 0.83 5.14
N LEU A 102 -12.28 0.75 4.26
CA LEU A 102 -11.82 -0.54 3.75
C LEU A 102 -11.33 -1.50 4.83
N PRO A 103 -10.49 -1.08 5.81
CA PRO A 103 -10.10 -1.96 6.91
C PRO A 103 -11.29 -2.42 7.77
N ALA A 104 -12.28 -1.55 7.99
CA ALA A 104 -13.50 -1.91 8.74
C ALA A 104 -14.33 -2.94 7.98
N ILE A 105 -14.57 -2.74 6.67
CA ILE A 105 -15.31 -3.68 5.82
C ILE A 105 -14.57 -5.02 5.72
N ALA A 106 -13.27 -4.99 5.45
CA ALA A 106 -12.47 -6.22 5.33
C ALA A 106 -12.50 -7.05 6.63
N ARG A 107 -12.36 -6.41 7.79
CA ARG A 107 -12.44 -7.07 9.10
C ARG A 107 -13.86 -7.56 9.45
N ALA A 108 -14.90 -6.91 8.96
CA ALA A 108 -16.28 -7.36 9.16
C ALA A 108 -16.61 -8.59 8.29
N LEU A 109 -16.02 -8.71 7.10
CA LEU A 109 -16.29 -9.80 6.16
C LEU A 109 -15.35 -11.00 6.32
N PHE A 110 -14.13 -10.77 6.78
CA PHE A 110 -13.08 -11.79 6.85
C PHE A 110 -12.44 -11.85 8.24
N PRO A 111 -11.93 -13.01 8.68
CA PRO A 111 -11.31 -13.18 10.00
C PRO A 111 -9.92 -12.55 10.07
N LEU A 112 -9.85 -11.23 9.93
CA LEU A 112 -8.61 -10.45 9.96
C LEU A 112 -8.31 -9.90 11.35
N SER A 113 -7.04 -9.87 11.73
CA SER A 113 -6.61 -9.29 13.00
C SER A 113 -6.88 -7.79 13.06
N VAL A 114 -7.25 -7.31 14.24
CA VAL A 114 -7.39 -5.88 14.54
C VAL A 114 -6.12 -5.28 15.14
N ARG A 115 -5.13 -6.13 15.44
CA ARG A 115 -3.89 -5.71 16.09
C ARG A 115 -3.00 -4.97 15.09
N ARG A 116 -2.35 -3.91 15.56
CA ARG A 116 -1.36 -3.16 14.80
C ARG A 116 -0.23 -4.08 14.28
N GLU A 117 0.29 -4.92 15.18
CA GLU A 117 1.42 -5.84 14.92
C GLU A 117 1.14 -6.84 13.80
N ASP A 118 -0.12 -7.08 13.52
CA ASP A 118 -0.61 -8.00 12.49
C ASP A 118 -1.03 -7.29 11.19
N THR A 119 -0.85 -5.96 11.10
CA THR A 119 -1.36 -5.15 9.97
C THR A 119 -0.22 -4.47 9.22
N PHE A 120 -0.15 -4.73 7.92
CA PHE A 120 0.91 -4.28 7.02
C PHE A 120 0.33 -3.66 5.75
N ALA A 121 1.08 -2.77 5.12
CA ALA A 121 0.77 -2.25 3.79
C ALA A 121 1.97 -2.43 2.85
N ALA A 122 1.73 -2.74 1.59
CA ALA A 122 2.76 -2.72 0.55
C ALA A 122 2.15 -2.28 -0.78
N GLY A 123 2.98 -1.82 -1.70
CA GLY A 123 2.50 -1.47 -3.02
C GLY A 123 3.60 -1.01 -3.96
N LEU A 124 3.24 -0.87 -5.23
CA LEU A 124 4.13 -0.40 -6.28
C LEU A 124 3.75 1.02 -6.76
N SER A 125 4.72 1.83 -7.15
CA SER A 125 4.47 3.13 -7.78
C SER A 125 3.53 4.02 -6.93
N MET A 126 2.37 4.42 -7.45
CA MET A 126 1.30 5.06 -6.69
C MET A 126 0.92 4.26 -5.43
N GLY A 127 0.89 2.92 -5.51
CA GLY A 127 0.61 2.04 -4.36
C GLY A 127 1.74 2.02 -3.32
N GLY A 128 2.99 2.18 -3.75
CA GLY A 128 4.13 2.36 -2.84
C GLY A 128 4.03 3.64 -2.03
N TYR A 129 3.63 4.74 -2.68
CA TYR A 129 3.24 5.98 -2.00
C TYR A 129 2.08 5.75 -1.03
N GLY A 130 1.01 5.07 -1.47
CA GLY A 130 -0.16 4.77 -0.64
C GLY A 130 0.18 3.95 0.60
N ALA A 131 1.05 2.94 0.47
CA ALA A 131 1.51 2.11 1.58
C ALA A 131 2.28 2.92 2.63
N PHE A 132 3.22 3.77 2.21
CA PHE A 132 3.93 4.66 3.13
C PHE A 132 3.01 5.72 3.72
N ARG A 133 2.06 6.23 2.95
CA ARG A 133 1.05 7.16 3.45
C ARG A 133 0.21 6.55 4.57
N LEU A 134 -0.25 5.30 4.41
CA LEU A 134 -0.99 4.58 5.45
C LEU A 134 -0.15 4.42 6.72
N ALA A 135 1.07 3.90 6.62
CA ALA A 135 1.90 3.64 7.77
C ALA A 135 2.32 4.93 8.51
N LEU A 136 2.67 5.98 7.77
CA LEU A 136 3.12 7.24 8.36
C LEU A 136 1.99 8.08 8.93
N ASN A 137 0.76 8.00 8.38
CA ASN A 137 -0.38 8.74 8.92
C ASN A 137 -1.18 7.97 9.97
N CYS A 138 -1.19 6.62 9.89
CA CYS A 138 -1.91 5.73 10.80
C CYS A 138 -0.95 4.75 11.50
N PRO A 139 0.09 5.23 12.22
CA PRO A 139 1.10 4.39 12.84
C PRO A 139 0.54 3.53 13.99
N ASP A 140 -0.64 3.85 14.47
CA ASP A 140 -1.43 3.07 15.44
C ASP A 140 -2.13 1.87 14.80
N GLN A 141 -2.30 1.86 13.47
CA GLN A 141 -2.93 0.76 12.74
C GLN A 141 -1.94 -0.15 12.02
N TYR A 142 -0.80 0.39 11.55
CA TYR A 142 0.16 -0.32 10.71
C TYR A 142 1.51 -0.49 11.42
N ALA A 143 1.96 -1.75 11.55
CA ALA A 143 3.28 -2.05 12.11
C ALA A 143 4.40 -1.79 11.12
N ALA A 144 4.14 -2.02 9.83
CA ALA A 144 5.14 -1.88 8.79
C ALA A 144 4.54 -1.58 7.42
N ALA A 145 5.35 -0.96 6.55
CA ALA A 145 4.99 -0.75 5.15
C ALA A 145 6.17 -0.96 4.21
N ALA A 146 5.85 -1.42 2.97
CA ALA A 146 6.83 -1.61 1.91
C ALA A 146 6.44 -0.84 0.64
N SER A 147 7.44 -0.24 -0.01
CA SER A 147 7.30 0.54 -1.23
C SER A 147 8.20 -0.01 -2.33
N LEU A 148 7.62 -0.38 -3.45
CA LEU A 148 8.31 -0.84 -4.64
C LEU A 148 8.23 0.25 -5.71
N SER A 149 9.37 0.86 -6.08
CA SER A 149 9.39 1.97 -7.04
C SER A 149 8.35 3.05 -6.70
N GLY A 150 8.24 3.43 -5.44
CA GLY A 150 7.16 4.31 -4.97
C GLY A 150 7.27 5.74 -5.49
N ALA A 151 6.13 6.36 -5.81
CA ALA A 151 6.02 7.79 -6.13
C ALA A 151 6.06 8.62 -4.84
N LEU A 152 7.20 8.58 -4.12
CA LEU A 152 7.30 9.02 -2.73
C LEU A 152 7.31 10.55 -2.54
N ASP A 153 7.58 11.32 -3.61
CA ASP A 153 7.58 12.78 -3.60
C ASP A 153 6.38 13.35 -4.37
N LEU A 154 5.18 13.19 -3.81
CA LEU A 154 3.96 13.69 -4.45
C LEU A 154 3.99 15.23 -4.64
N VAL A 155 4.63 15.96 -3.74
CA VAL A 155 4.78 17.41 -3.84
C VAL A 155 5.62 17.78 -5.05
N GLY A 156 6.78 17.12 -5.23
CA GLY A 156 7.64 17.29 -6.40
C GLY A 156 6.93 16.93 -7.71
N ILE A 157 6.26 15.77 -7.74
CA ILE A 157 5.47 15.31 -8.89
C ILE A 157 4.40 16.35 -9.26
N ALA A 158 3.66 16.88 -8.29
CA ALA A 158 2.63 17.87 -8.54
C ALA A 158 3.20 19.18 -9.14
N HIS A 159 4.39 19.60 -8.71
CA HIS A 159 5.08 20.75 -9.30
C HIS A 159 5.56 20.48 -10.74
N GLU A 160 6.16 19.31 -10.99
CA GLU A 160 6.60 18.92 -12.34
C GLU A 160 5.42 18.87 -13.32
N ILE A 161 4.31 18.25 -12.93
CA ILE A 161 3.10 18.17 -13.76
C ILE A 161 2.52 19.56 -14.08
N GLN A 162 2.62 20.53 -13.17
CA GLN A 162 2.14 21.89 -13.45
C GLN A 162 2.93 22.60 -14.56
N THR A 163 4.19 22.29 -14.73
CA THR A 163 5.05 22.89 -15.77
C THR A 163 4.84 22.26 -17.13
N GLU A 164 4.28 21.04 -17.19
CA GLU A 164 3.99 20.31 -18.41
C GLU A 164 2.53 20.51 -18.84
N ASN A 165 2.32 20.85 -20.12
CA ASN A 165 0.97 21.01 -20.66
C ASN A 165 0.39 19.67 -21.11
N THR A 166 0.07 18.79 -20.16
CA THR A 166 -0.39 17.41 -20.41
C THR A 166 -1.81 17.16 -19.85
N GLU A 167 -2.46 16.10 -20.35
CA GLU A 167 -3.75 15.61 -19.79
C GLU A 167 -3.62 15.30 -18.29
N MET A 168 -2.47 14.82 -17.85
CA MET A 168 -2.18 14.54 -16.45
C MET A 168 -2.26 15.81 -15.57
N ARG A 169 -1.94 17.00 -16.12
CA ARG A 169 -2.10 18.28 -15.41
C ARG A 169 -3.56 18.55 -15.06
N ALA A 170 -4.49 18.33 -16.01
CA ALA A 170 -5.91 18.55 -15.76
C ALA A 170 -6.46 17.55 -14.72
N GLU A 171 -6.04 16.29 -14.81
CA GLU A 171 -6.39 15.24 -13.84
C GLU A 171 -5.87 15.58 -12.43
N PHE A 172 -4.61 15.98 -12.31
CA PHE A 172 -4.01 16.36 -11.03
C PHE A 172 -4.65 17.62 -10.44
N ALA A 173 -4.82 18.67 -11.24
CA ALA A 173 -5.47 19.91 -10.78
C ALA A 173 -6.92 19.67 -10.33
N GLY A 174 -7.67 18.86 -11.07
CA GLY A 174 -9.05 18.49 -10.72
C GLY A 174 -9.14 17.58 -9.48
N GLY A 175 -8.11 16.74 -9.25
CA GLY A 175 -8.07 15.78 -8.15
C GLY A 175 -7.50 16.36 -6.85
N PHE A 176 -6.36 17.04 -6.94
CA PHE A 176 -5.59 17.47 -5.75
C PHE A 176 -5.76 18.94 -5.39
N GLY A 177 -6.38 19.73 -6.29
CA GLY A 177 -6.50 21.18 -6.08
C GLY A 177 -5.17 21.91 -6.26
N ASP A 178 -4.88 22.86 -5.37
CA ASP A 178 -3.64 23.61 -5.39
C ASP A 178 -2.46 22.75 -4.89
N PRO A 179 -1.45 22.46 -5.74
CA PRO A 179 -0.26 21.72 -5.33
C PRO A 179 0.51 22.34 -4.17
N ALA A 180 0.44 23.66 -4.00
CA ALA A 180 1.06 24.31 -2.86
C ALA A 180 0.45 23.86 -1.52
N ALA A 181 -0.82 23.41 -1.52
CA ALA A 181 -1.49 22.87 -0.34
C ALA A 181 -1.02 21.45 0.03
N LEU A 182 -0.31 20.75 -0.86
CA LEU A 182 0.22 19.41 -0.58
C LEU A 182 1.42 19.46 0.36
N ALA A 183 2.28 20.47 0.26
CA ALA A 183 3.46 20.60 1.10
C ALA A 183 3.08 20.74 2.58
N GLY A 184 3.68 19.92 3.44
CA GLY A 184 3.39 19.85 4.88
C GLY A 184 2.06 19.20 5.24
N SER A 185 1.21 18.84 4.27
CA SER A 185 -0.08 18.17 4.49
C SER A 185 0.10 16.68 4.83
N PRO A 186 -0.97 15.96 5.21
CA PRO A 186 -0.94 14.50 5.34
C PRO A 186 -0.58 13.73 4.06
N ALA A 187 -0.56 14.39 2.89
CA ALA A 187 -0.14 13.81 1.63
C ALA A 187 1.38 13.93 1.39
N ASP A 188 2.07 14.80 2.10
CA ASP A 188 3.52 14.98 2.04
C ASP A 188 4.23 13.95 2.92
N LEU A 189 4.77 12.90 2.29
CA LEU A 189 5.45 11.81 3.03
C LEU A 189 6.71 12.28 3.77
N PHE A 190 7.41 13.31 3.26
CA PHE A 190 8.58 13.84 3.94
C PHE A 190 8.19 14.54 5.25
N ALA A 191 7.13 15.32 5.22
CA ALA A 191 6.57 15.94 6.43
C ALA A 191 6.03 14.89 7.41
N GLN A 192 5.35 13.86 6.91
CA GLN A 192 4.81 12.79 7.77
C GLN A 192 5.92 11.93 8.38
N ALA A 193 7.00 11.64 7.65
CA ALA A 193 8.18 10.99 8.18
C ALA A 193 8.80 11.78 9.35
N ALA A 194 8.94 13.11 9.19
CA ALA A 194 9.44 13.99 10.25
C ALA A 194 8.51 14.04 11.48
N ARG A 195 7.19 13.94 11.27
CA ARG A 195 6.20 13.85 12.35
C ARG A 195 6.31 12.52 13.11
N VAL A 196 6.34 11.39 12.38
CA VAL A 196 6.39 10.05 12.97
C VAL A 196 7.71 9.78 13.67
N ALA A 197 8.82 10.35 13.21
CA ALA A 197 10.12 10.24 13.87
C ALA A 197 10.11 10.74 15.32
N LYS A 198 9.17 11.63 15.67
CA LYS A 198 8.97 12.15 17.03
C LYS A 198 7.93 11.37 17.84
N SER A 199 7.29 10.36 17.24
CA SER A 199 6.27 9.52 17.88
C SER A 199 6.89 8.31 18.56
N GLU A 200 6.22 7.77 19.58
CA GLU A 200 6.55 6.46 20.16
C GLU A 200 6.18 5.31 19.22
N LEU A 201 5.08 5.47 18.47
CA LEU A 201 4.66 4.49 17.48
C LEU A 201 5.30 4.81 16.12
N ARG A 202 6.33 4.03 15.78
CA ARG A 202 7.03 4.14 14.49
C ARG A 202 6.82 2.85 13.70
N PRO A 203 6.31 2.93 12.45
CA PRO A 203 6.26 1.77 11.59
C PRO A 203 7.68 1.43 11.09
N ARG A 204 7.96 0.16 10.88
CA ARG A 204 9.13 -0.25 10.10
C ARG A 204 8.84 -0.06 8.62
N LEU A 205 9.82 0.42 7.88
CA LEU A 205 9.69 0.73 6.46
C LEU A 205 10.66 -0.14 5.64
N TRP A 206 10.22 -0.53 4.46
CA TRP A 206 11.04 -1.22 3.48
C TRP A 206 10.83 -0.59 2.11
N ALA A 207 11.90 -0.32 1.35
CA ALA A 207 11.77 0.21 0.01
C ALA A 207 12.81 -0.37 -0.95
N TRP A 208 12.39 -0.53 -2.19
CA TRP A 208 13.24 -0.89 -3.32
C TRP A 208 12.90 -0.03 -4.53
N CYS A 209 13.93 0.34 -5.31
CA CYS A 209 13.75 1.00 -6.60
C CYS A 209 14.76 0.48 -7.62
N GLY A 210 14.33 0.34 -8.87
CA GLY A 210 15.21 -0.04 -9.96
C GLY A 210 16.19 1.08 -10.33
N THR A 211 17.39 0.71 -10.74
CA THR A 211 18.44 1.69 -11.12
C THR A 211 18.13 2.40 -12.46
N GLU A 212 17.26 1.82 -13.28
CA GLU A 212 16.75 2.40 -14.54
C GLU A 212 15.32 2.97 -14.37
N ASP A 213 14.83 3.08 -13.13
CA ASP A 213 13.50 3.60 -12.84
C ASP A 213 13.50 5.14 -12.77
N GLY A 214 12.57 5.78 -13.46
CA GLY A 214 12.42 7.24 -13.44
C GLY A 214 12.11 7.84 -12.06
N LEU A 215 11.65 7.00 -11.10
CA LEU A 215 11.37 7.43 -9.72
C LEU A 215 12.57 7.22 -8.77
N LEU A 216 13.73 6.78 -9.28
CA LEU A 216 14.89 6.45 -8.45
C LEU A 216 15.33 7.63 -7.56
N GLU A 217 15.46 8.81 -8.13
CA GLU A 217 15.99 9.98 -7.40
C GLU A 217 15.06 10.41 -6.25
N GLN A 218 13.76 10.32 -6.42
CA GLN A 218 12.84 10.62 -5.30
C GLN A 218 12.87 9.54 -4.22
N ASN A 219 13.09 8.26 -4.57
CA ASN A 219 13.29 7.18 -3.60
C ASN A 219 14.58 7.39 -2.80
N ARG A 220 15.68 7.78 -3.43
CA ARG A 220 16.94 8.15 -2.77
C ARG A 220 16.76 9.34 -1.84
N ARG A 221 16.10 10.41 -2.28
CA ARG A 221 15.81 11.57 -1.43
C ARG A 221 15.00 11.19 -0.20
N PHE A 222 13.99 10.32 -0.36
CA PHE A 222 13.19 9.85 0.77
C PHE A 222 14.01 8.96 1.72
N HIS A 223 14.85 8.05 1.19
CA HIS A 223 15.78 7.25 1.98
C HIS A 223 16.70 8.14 2.83
N ASP A 224 17.38 9.10 2.20
CA ASP A 224 18.30 10.00 2.92
C ASP A 224 17.58 10.84 3.98
N HIS A 225 16.33 11.22 3.71
CA HIS A 225 15.49 11.93 4.67
C HIS A 225 15.15 11.02 5.88
N ALA A 226 14.72 9.77 5.63
CA ALA A 226 14.40 8.81 6.67
C ALA A 226 15.61 8.47 7.55
N VAL A 227 16.79 8.31 6.94
CA VAL A 227 18.07 8.09 7.68
C VAL A 227 18.38 9.27 8.59
N ARG A 228 18.29 10.51 8.10
CA ARG A 228 18.51 11.71 8.94
C ARG A 228 17.53 11.81 10.11
N LEU A 229 16.33 11.27 9.96
CA LEU A 229 15.31 11.24 11.02
C LEU A 229 15.44 10.05 11.97
N GLY A 230 16.33 9.09 11.70
CA GLY A 230 16.49 7.87 12.49
C GLY A 230 15.30 6.92 12.40
N LEU A 231 14.59 6.90 11.27
CA LEU A 231 13.54 5.93 11.00
C LEU A 231 14.11 4.57 10.62
N ASP A 232 13.43 3.49 11.00
CA ASP A 232 13.78 2.11 10.60
C ASP A 232 13.30 1.88 9.16
N LEU A 233 14.16 2.27 8.20
CA LEU A 233 13.95 2.04 6.77
C LEU A 233 15.04 1.14 6.21
N THR A 234 14.66 -0.07 5.80
CA THR A 234 15.47 -0.92 4.94
C THR A 234 15.30 -0.47 3.50
N TYR A 235 16.39 -0.01 2.85
CA TYR A 235 16.37 0.45 1.46
C TYR A 235 17.37 -0.31 0.62
N SER A 236 16.99 -0.65 -0.61
CA SER A 236 17.88 -1.24 -1.60
C SER A 236 17.54 -0.80 -3.01
N GLU A 237 18.52 -0.89 -3.89
CA GLU A 237 18.42 -0.64 -5.33
C GLU A 237 18.91 -1.88 -6.08
N GLY A 238 18.50 -2.04 -7.32
CA GLY A 238 18.98 -3.13 -8.18
C GLY A 238 18.67 -2.86 -9.65
N PRO A 239 19.25 -3.63 -10.57
CA PRO A 239 18.97 -3.51 -12.00
C PRO A 239 17.47 -3.63 -12.28
N GLY A 240 16.97 -2.84 -13.23
CA GLY A 240 15.60 -2.85 -13.71
C GLY A 240 14.92 -1.50 -13.64
N GLY A 241 13.83 -1.37 -14.39
CA GLY A 241 13.03 -0.17 -14.51
C GLY A 241 11.71 -0.25 -13.77
N HIS A 242 10.76 0.61 -14.18
CA HIS A 242 9.41 0.70 -13.62
C HIS A 242 8.49 -0.39 -14.20
N THR A 243 8.77 -1.67 -13.89
CA THR A 243 8.12 -2.82 -14.52
C THR A 243 7.68 -3.91 -13.55
N TRP A 244 6.67 -4.65 -13.97
CA TRP A 244 6.13 -5.77 -13.19
C TRP A 244 7.15 -6.89 -12.94
N ASP A 245 8.11 -7.11 -13.85
CA ASP A 245 9.15 -8.14 -13.70
C ASP A 245 10.00 -7.87 -12.44
N CYS A 246 10.33 -6.60 -12.20
CA CYS A 246 11.02 -6.18 -11.00
C CYS A 246 10.13 -6.34 -9.77
N TRP A 247 8.89 -5.91 -9.83
CA TRP A 247 7.98 -5.95 -8.67
C TRP A 247 7.57 -7.37 -8.27
N ASP A 248 7.47 -8.31 -9.23
CA ASP A 248 7.21 -9.72 -8.93
C ASP A 248 8.36 -10.35 -8.12
N VAL A 249 9.61 -9.99 -8.42
CA VAL A 249 10.77 -10.43 -7.64
C VAL A 249 10.76 -9.78 -6.25
N GLN A 250 10.52 -8.48 -6.19
CA GLN A 250 10.66 -7.71 -4.93
C GLN A 250 9.51 -7.98 -3.95
N ILE A 251 8.30 -8.27 -4.41
CA ILE A 251 7.20 -8.60 -3.49
C ILE A 251 7.47 -9.89 -2.70
N GLN A 252 8.27 -10.82 -3.24
CA GLN A 252 8.70 -12.01 -2.51
C GLN A 252 9.59 -11.64 -1.31
N GLN A 253 10.49 -10.67 -1.49
CA GLN A 253 11.34 -10.15 -0.42
C GLN A 253 10.50 -9.44 0.65
N VAL A 254 9.51 -8.64 0.23
CA VAL A 254 8.57 -7.98 1.15
C VAL A 254 7.77 -9.00 1.96
N VAL A 255 7.24 -10.05 1.34
CA VAL A 255 6.50 -11.12 2.03
C VAL A 255 7.41 -11.89 3.01
N ALA A 256 8.68 -12.12 2.65
CA ALA A 256 9.65 -12.72 3.55
C ALA A 256 9.97 -11.80 4.74
N TRP A 257 10.17 -10.50 4.47
CA TRP A 257 10.43 -9.49 5.51
C TRP A 257 9.25 -9.33 6.48
N ILE A 258 8.01 -9.29 5.99
CA ILE A 258 6.80 -9.29 6.83
C ILE A 258 6.76 -10.56 7.70
N GLY A 259 7.28 -11.67 7.22
CA GLY A 259 7.39 -12.92 7.98
C GLY A 259 8.27 -12.85 9.24
N THR A 260 9.08 -11.80 9.41
CA THR A 260 9.96 -11.61 10.55
C THR A 260 9.33 -10.89 11.76
N PHE A 261 8.09 -10.44 11.65
CA PHE A 261 7.31 -9.76 12.70
C PHE A 261 6.58 -10.72 13.63
#